data_6a52e07b4a59afb1bbb9e3b90ea7c51c
#
_entry.id   6a52e07b4a59afb1bbb9e3b90ea7c51c
#
_cell.length_a   1.000
_cell.length_b   1.000
_cell.length_c   1.000
_cell.angle_alpha   90.00
_cell.angle_beta   90.00
_cell.angle_gamma   90.00
#
_symmetry.space_group_name_H-M   'P 1'
#
loop_
_entity.id
_entity.type
_entity.pdbx_description
1 polymer ?
#
loop_
_entity_poly.entity_id
_entity_poly.type
_entity_poly.pdbx_seq_one_letter_code
_entity_poly.pdbx_strand_id
1 'polypeptide(L)'
;MVRYATQTDVQTREALDMTKYCNLSTSYIPDVQHPNATPIRYVRVNFHIMQGANGEGNFNEVEGRRFVKELVEQSNIRWGSNQQMNLPVGNSTPVIPIPVRLVLQKDPITGDDAIYFHRDDTLGFWNRSLTKGPGSLSDRTVIDKYRTGGDSIINIFLMEHVPDSINSPTYGEAKLSGISFIHSVKIFSSYYQYTTVKYRDDGTPFTHDVFYLSKLLNHELGHCFNLNHTWNWDDGCDDTPKNPGCWRETGQSPCEGPISNNMMDYNWNQLAITPCQLGRMEQFFWKETGGARQFVIPYWCEYHPFDKVTVYRNETLEWNGGKDLWGDIEIREGASLTIRCIVSLPAQAKVIVKPGAKLIIDGGTLTNRCGDKFEGIEIWENKKTGEKGEVIISNNGTMENMVNIVEVQQ
;
A
#
# COMPACT_ATOMS: atom_id res chain seq x y z
N MET A 1 35.99 -11.42 -3.88
CA MET A 1 36.36 -12.25 -2.70
C MET A 1 35.27 -12.09 -1.63
N VAL A 2 34.82 -13.19 -1.08
CA VAL A 2 33.90 -13.18 0.08
C VAL A 2 34.74 -13.19 1.34
N ARG A 3 34.53 -12.24 2.26
CA ARG A 3 35.20 -12.25 3.56
C ARG A 3 34.19 -12.04 4.71
N TYR A 4 34.51 -12.68 5.84
CA TYR A 4 33.84 -12.42 7.09
C TYR A 4 34.64 -11.37 7.85
N ALA A 5 33.97 -10.31 8.31
CA ALA A 5 34.62 -9.28 9.11
C ALA A 5 35.08 -9.88 10.44
N THR A 6 36.34 -9.62 10.82
CA THR A 6 36.86 -10.00 12.13
C THR A 6 36.46 -8.95 13.17
N GLN A 7 36.44 -9.33 14.45
CA GLN A 7 36.11 -8.39 15.56
C GLN A 7 36.98 -7.13 15.59
N THR A 8 38.16 -7.16 14.98
CA THR A 8 39.07 -6.02 14.85
C THR A 8 38.67 -5.04 13.74
N ASP A 9 37.88 -5.45 12.75
CA ASP A 9 37.37 -4.57 11.68
C ASP A 9 36.11 -3.82 12.08
N VAL A 10 35.50 -4.21 13.18
CA VAL A 10 34.31 -3.60 13.77
C VAL A 10 34.78 -2.74 14.93
N GLN A 11 34.92 -1.43 14.74
CA GLN A 11 34.92 -0.50 15.88
C GLN A 11 33.72 -0.86 16.75
N THR A 12 33.95 -1.04 18.06
CA THR A 12 32.98 -1.42 19.09
C THR A 12 31.67 -0.62 18.98
N ARG A 13 30.82 -1.00 18.00
CA ARG A 13 29.40 -0.72 18.05
C ARG A 13 28.80 -1.87 18.88
N GLU A 14 28.05 -1.54 19.92
CA GLU A 14 27.18 -2.47 20.63
C GLU A 14 26.53 -3.38 19.60
N ALA A 15 26.46 -4.69 19.86
CA ALA A 15 25.80 -5.65 18.96
C ALA A 15 24.43 -5.08 18.61
N LEU A 16 24.32 -4.50 17.41
CA LEU A 16 23.12 -3.84 16.97
C LEU A 16 22.01 -4.90 16.93
N ASP A 17 20.99 -4.70 17.74
CA ASP A 17 19.77 -5.49 17.63
C ASP A 17 19.16 -5.25 16.24
N MET A 18 19.50 -6.11 15.30
CA MET A 18 19.14 -6.00 13.90
C MET A 18 17.63 -6.11 13.68
N THR A 19 16.90 -6.74 14.61
CA THR A 19 15.43 -6.75 14.60
C THR A 19 14.87 -5.35 14.75
N LYS A 20 15.61 -4.45 15.38
CA LYS A 20 15.24 -3.04 15.54
C LYS A 20 15.06 -2.32 14.20
N TYR A 21 15.96 -2.51 13.25
CA TYR A 21 15.89 -1.84 11.95
C TYR A 21 14.70 -2.34 11.10
N CYS A 22 14.48 -3.65 11.04
CA CYS A 22 13.34 -4.24 10.35
C CYS A 22 11.99 -3.80 10.95
N ASN A 23 11.98 -3.37 12.21
CA ASN A 23 10.77 -2.96 12.90
C ASN A 23 10.47 -1.45 12.83
N LEU A 24 11.37 -0.65 12.26
CA LEU A 24 11.16 0.79 12.10
C LEU A 24 10.46 1.08 10.78
N SER A 25 9.27 1.68 10.82
CA SER A 25 8.54 2.08 9.61
C SER A 25 9.31 3.07 8.74
N THR A 26 10.13 3.93 9.34
CA THR A 26 11.00 4.88 8.63
C THR A 26 12.02 4.19 7.72
N SER A 27 12.38 2.93 8.01
CA SER A 27 13.28 2.11 7.19
C SER A 27 12.62 1.64 5.87
N TYR A 28 11.32 1.83 5.71
CA TYR A 28 10.54 1.40 4.55
C TYR A 28 10.03 2.55 3.69
N ILE A 29 10.39 3.79 4.02
CA ILE A 29 10.05 4.93 3.16
C ILE A 29 10.65 4.68 1.76
N PRO A 30 9.85 4.78 0.67
CA PRO A 30 10.33 4.54 -0.67
C PRO A 30 11.45 5.51 -1.04
N ASP A 31 12.50 4.99 -1.65
CA ASP A 31 13.61 5.78 -2.17
C ASP A 31 13.31 6.22 -3.61
N VAL A 32 13.12 7.52 -3.81
CA VAL A 32 12.81 8.09 -5.13
C VAL A 32 13.97 7.99 -6.12
N GLN A 33 15.22 7.82 -5.64
CA GLN A 33 16.39 7.63 -6.49
C GLN A 33 16.54 6.18 -6.96
N HIS A 34 15.98 5.24 -6.20
CA HIS A 34 15.96 3.80 -6.49
C HIS A 34 14.54 3.26 -6.49
N PRO A 35 13.66 3.67 -7.42
CA PRO A 35 12.24 3.31 -7.39
C PRO A 35 12.02 1.79 -7.44
N ASN A 36 12.88 1.04 -8.13
CA ASN A 36 12.81 -0.42 -8.21
C ASN A 36 13.16 -1.12 -6.88
N ALA A 37 13.68 -0.40 -5.87
CA ALA A 37 13.88 -0.93 -4.53
C ALA A 37 12.55 -0.99 -3.72
N THR A 38 11.50 -0.33 -4.19
CA THR A 38 10.14 -0.40 -3.63
C THR A 38 9.14 -0.56 -4.79
N PRO A 39 9.03 -1.78 -5.37
CA PRO A 39 8.14 -2.05 -6.49
C PRO A 39 6.66 -1.84 -6.14
N ILE A 40 5.83 -1.63 -7.15
CA ILE A 40 4.39 -1.45 -6.98
C ILE A 40 3.76 -2.68 -6.34
N ARG A 41 2.93 -2.46 -5.32
CA ARG A 41 2.11 -3.47 -4.66
C ARG A 41 0.77 -3.58 -5.36
N TYR A 42 0.54 -4.66 -6.07
CA TYR A 42 -0.73 -4.95 -6.73
C TYR A 42 -1.66 -5.68 -5.76
N VAL A 43 -2.59 -4.93 -5.18
CA VAL A 43 -3.51 -5.41 -4.13
C VAL A 43 -4.76 -6.01 -4.75
N ARG A 44 -5.06 -7.24 -4.39
CA ARG A 44 -6.24 -7.98 -4.86
C ARG A 44 -7.50 -7.51 -4.18
N VAL A 45 -8.50 -7.13 -4.98
CA VAL A 45 -9.83 -6.72 -4.50
C VAL A 45 -10.93 -7.46 -5.25
N ASN A 46 -12.06 -7.67 -4.59
CA ASN A 46 -13.34 -8.04 -5.19
C ASN A 46 -14.47 -7.17 -4.65
N PHE A 47 -15.61 -7.20 -5.29
CA PHE A 47 -16.73 -6.36 -4.92
C PHE A 47 -18.01 -7.15 -4.72
N HIS A 48 -18.78 -6.75 -3.72
CA HIS A 48 -20.08 -7.28 -3.37
C HIS A 48 -21.09 -6.13 -3.40
N ILE A 49 -22.01 -6.16 -4.35
CA ILE A 49 -23.10 -5.18 -4.48
C ILE A 49 -24.32 -5.77 -3.76
N MET A 50 -24.70 -5.12 -2.66
CA MET A 50 -25.78 -5.58 -1.80
C MET A 50 -27.09 -4.94 -2.23
N GLN A 51 -28.13 -5.74 -2.46
CA GLN A 51 -29.44 -5.32 -2.93
C GLN A 51 -30.54 -5.89 -2.01
N GLY A 52 -31.72 -5.28 -2.02
CA GLY A 52 -32.93 -5.90 -1.48
C GLY A 52 -33.32 -7.18 -2.21
N ALA A 53 -34.25 -7.96 -1.67
CA ALA A 53 -34.67 -9.26 -2.22
C ALA A 53 -35.13 -9.18 -3.68
N ASN A 54 -35.72 -8.05 -4.08
CA ASN A 54 -36.17 -7.81 -5.46
C ASN A 54 -35.07 -7.28 -6.39
N GLY A 55 -33.82 -7.14 -5.92
CA GLY A 55 -32.72 -6.56 -6.69
C GLY A 55 -32.75 -5.04 -6.74
N GLU A 56 -33.43 -4.41 -5.81
CA GLU A 56 -33.59 -2.95 -5.68
C GLU A 56 -32.63 -2.34 -4.69
N GLY A 57 -32.59 -1.00 -4.63
CA GLY A 57 -31.87 -0.21 -3.63
C GLY A 57 -30.39 -0.06 -3.89
N ASN A 58 -29.85 -0.63 -4.96
CA ASN A 58 -28.46 -0.49 -5.37
C ASN A 58 -28.31 -0.72 -6.89
N PHE A 59 -27.09 -0.59 -7.43
CA PHE A 59 -26.81 -0.81 -8.85
C PHE A 59 -27.36 -2.14 -9.37
N ASN A 60 -28.00 -2.12 -10.53
CA ASN A 60 -28.27 -3.34 -11.28
C ASN A 60 -26.98 -3.96 -11.84
N GLU A 61 -27.05 -5.16 -12.39
CA GLU A 61 -25.86 -5.90 -12.80
C GLU A 61 -25.01 -5.17 -13.86
N VAL A 62 -25.65 -4.57 -14.85
CA VAL A 62 -24.95 -3.87 -15.95
C VAL A 62 -24.27 -2.60 -15.44
N GLU A 63 -25.01 -1.78 -14.71
CA GLU A 63 -24.50 -0.53 -14.14
C GLU A 63 -23.45 -0.78 -13.06
N GLY A 64 -23.67 -1.76 -12.18
CA GLY A 64 -22.75 -2.10 -11.11
C GLY A 64 -21.41 -2.60 -11.61
N ARG A 65 -21.39 -3.46 -12.64
CA ARG A 65 -20.14 -3.92 -13.26
C ARG A 65 -19.37 -2.75 -13.89
N ARG A 66 -20.06 -1.84 -14.55
CA ARG A 66 -19.43 -0.63 -15.12
C ARG A 66 -18.89 0.27 -14.00
N PHE A 67 -19.70 0.57 -13.01
CA PHE A 67 -19.33 1.42 -11.87
C PHE A 67 -18.11 0.89 -11.12
N VAL A 68 -18.07 -0.40 -10.80
CA VAL A 68 -16.94 -1.00 -10.07
C VAL A 68 -15.64 -0.92 -10.87
N LYS A 69 -15.67 -1.20 -12.17
CA LYS A 69 -14.47 -1.09 -13.02
C LYS A 69 -13.94 0.33 -13.03
N GLU A 70 -14.82 1.30 -13.23
CA GLU A 70 -14.46 2.71 -13.18
C GLU A 70 -13.97 3.12 -11.77
N LEU A 71 -14.60 2.61 -10.70
CA LEU A 71 -14.17 2.89 -9.32
C LEU A 71 -12.75 2.39 -9.05
N VAL A 72 -12.39 1.20 -9.51
CA VAL A 72 -11.02 0.67 -9.39
C VAL A 72 -10.04 1.52 -10.20
N GLU A 73 -10.39 1.92 -11.41
CA GLU A 73 -9.58 2.80 -12.25
C GLU A 73 -9.35 4.16 -11.58
N GLN A 74 -10.41 4.82 -11.13
CA GLN A 74 -10.33 6.14 -10.47
C GLN A 74 -9.59 6.06 -9.13
N SER A 75 -9.73 4.95 -8.39
CA SER A 75 -8.92 4.67 -7.20
C SER A 75 -7.44 4.58 -7.54
N ASN A 76 -7.08 3.88 -8.61
CA ASN A 76 -5.70 3.74 -9.07
C ASN A 76 -5.10 5.07 -9.56
N ILE A 77 -5.89 5.91 -10.22
CA ILE A 77 -5.48 7.27 -10.60
C ILE A 77 -5.18 8.08 -9.34
N ARG A 78 -6.04 8.02 -8.33
CA ARG A 78 -5.86 8.72 -7.06
C ARG A 78 -4.63 8.21 -6.29
N TRP A 79 -4.42 6.89 -6.18
CA TRP A 79 -3.19 6.31 -5.60
C TRP A 79 -1.93 6.75 -6.38
N GLY A 80 -2.04 6.90 -7.70
CA GLY A 80 -0.93 7.34 -8.56
C GLY A 80 -0.63 8.83 -8.52
N SER A 81 -1.49 9.65 -7.90
CA SER A 81 -1.46 11.11 -7.97
C SER A 81 -1.20 11.75 -6.60
N ASN A 82 -0.18 11.27 -5.87
CA ASN A 82 0.19 11.85 -4.58
C ASN A 82 0.48 13.36 -4.72
N GLN A 83 0.05 14.15 -3.75
CA GLN A 83 0.19 15.61 -3.76
C GLN A 83 0.94 16.11 -2.54
N GLN A 84 1.41 17.37 -2.62
CA GLN A 84 1.96 18.08 -1.48
C GLN A 84 0.89 18.22 -0.38
N MET A 85 1.29 17.96 0.86
CA MET A 85 0.42 18.20 2.02
C MET A 85 0.08 19.69 2.17
N ASN A 86 -1.19 19.98 2.45
CA ASN A 86 -1.63 21.34 2.76
C ASN A 86 -1.21 21.78 4.17
N LEU A 87 -1.06 20.83 5.10
CA LEU A 87 -0.72 21.09 6.50
C LEU A 87 0.58 20.38 6.90
N PRO A 88 1.40 21.02 7.77
CA PRO A 88 1.32 22.43 8.16
C PRO A 88 1.56 23.34 6.95
N VAL A 89 0.96 24.52 6.98
CA VAL A 89 1.10 25.50 5.88
C VAL A 89 2.59 25.81 5.66
N GLY A 90 3.03 25.73 4.39
CA GLY A 90 4.42 25.97 4.02
C GLY A 90 5.38 24.84 4.37
N ASN A 91 4.87 23.64 4.68
CA ASN A 91 5.73 22.49 4.91
C ASN A 91 6.54 22.10 3.65
N SER A 92 7.65 21.41 3.89
CA SER A 92 8.54 20.89 2.84
C SER A 92 8.51 19.35 2.76
N THR A 93 7.42 18.74 3.20
CA THR A 93 7.24 17.28 3.19
C THR A 93 7.39 16.77 1.75
N PRO A 94 8.31 15.85 1.47
CA PRO A 94 8.51 15.32 0.12
C PRO A 94 7.27 14.63 -0.42
N VAL A 95 6.99 14.82 -1.70
CA VAL A 95 5.95 14.08 -2.43
C VAL A 95 6.60 12.84 -3.04
N ILE A 96 6.28 11.68 -2.47
CA ILE A 96 6.79 10.39 -2.91
C ILE A 96 5.68 9.66 -3.66
N PRO A 97 5.94 9.03 -4.82
CA PRO A 97 4.96 8.20 -5.52
C PRO A 97 4.43 7.08 -4.61
N ILE A 98 3.12 6.87 -4.60
CA ILE A 98 2.51 5.81 -3.80
C ILE A 98 2.58 4.50 -4.60
N PRO A 99 3.32 3.48 -4.11
CA PRO A 99 3.57 2.24 -4.85
C PRO A 99 2.44 1.22 -4.63
N VAL A 100 1.17 1.63 -4.77
CA VAL A 100 0.00 0.75 -4.59
C VAL A 100 -0.93 0.86 -5.78
N ARG A 101 -1.42 -0.29 -6.27
CA ARG A 101 -2.46 -0.38 -7.30
C ARG A 101 -3.44 -1.49 -6.94
N LEU A 102 -4.72 -1.24 -7.14
CA LEU A 102 -5.77 -2.22 -6.96
C LEU A 102 -5.91 -3.08 -8.23
N VAL A 103 -6.10 -4.37 -8.03
CA VAL A 103 -6.37 -5.32 -9.11
C VAL A 103 -7.68 -6.04 -8.82
N LEU A 104 -8.69 -5.74 -9.64
CA LEU A 104 -9.96 -6.46 -9.58
C LEU A 104 -9.71 -7.92 -9.97
N GLN A 105 -10.03 -8.82 -9.06
CA GLN A 105 -9.77 -10.24 -9.29
C GLN A 105 -10.76 -10.84 -10.29
N LYS A 106 -10.44 -12.02 -10.77
CA LYS A 106 -11.35 -12.86 -11.54
C LYS A 106 -12.01 -13.88 -10.61
N ASP A 107 -13.29 -14.13 -10.85
CA ASP A 107 -13.98 -15.24 -10.22
C ASP A 107 -13.36 -16.58 -10.71
N PRO A 108 -12.91 -17.45 -9.81
CA PRO A 108 -12.20 -18.66 -10.19
C PRO A 108 -13.08 -19.71 -10.88
N ILE A 109 -14.41 -19.56 -10.80
CA ILE A 109 -15.37 -20.49 -11.41
C ILE A 109 -15.79 -20.02 -12.79
N THR A 110 -16.15 -18.72 -12.92
CA THR A 110 -16.69 -18.17 -14.16
C THR A 110 -15.64 -17.54 -15.06
N GLY A 111 -14.51 -17.10 -14.49
CA GLY A 111 -13.48 -16.32 -15.18
C GLY A 111 -13.83 -14.85 -15.39
N ASP A 112 -15.03 -14.43 -15.01
CA ASP A 112 -15.49 -13.04 -15.07
C ASP A 112 -14.81 -12.20 -13.98
N ASP A 113 -14.98 -10.87 -14.05
CA ASP A 113 -14.57 -9.98 -12.99
C ASP A 113 -15.34 -10.32 -11.69
N ALA A 114 -14.62 -10.46 -10.57
CA ALA A 114 -15.16 -10.83 -9.26
C ALA A 114 -16.01 -9.69 -8.68
N ILE A 115 -17.16 -9.48 -9.28
CA ILE A 115 -18.20 -8.53 -8.87
C ILE A 115 -19.48 -9.33 -8.65
N TYR A 116 -19.85 -9.46 -7.39
CA TYR A 116 -20.94 -10.31 -6.93
C TYR A 116 -22.17 -9.46 -6.58
N PHE A 117 -23.36 -9.93 -6.96
CA PHE A 117 -24.62 -9.29 -6.64
C PHE A 117 -25.38 -10.17 -5.64
N HIS A 118 -25.74 -9.61 -4.50
CA HIS A 118 -26.41 -10.33 -3.43
C HIS A 118 -27.77 -9.71 -3.13
N ARG A 119 -28.81 -10.54 -3.13
CA ARG A 119 -30.17 -10.15 -2.78
C ARG A 119 -30.47 -10.59 -1.36
N ASP A 120 -30.59 -9.64 -0.44
CA ASP A 120 -30.76 -9.92 0.97
C ASP A 120 -31.41 -8.72 1.68
N ASP A 121 -32.68 -8.84 2.07
CA ASP A 121 -33.41 -7.76 2.75
C ASP A 121 -32.87 -7.46 4.15
N THR A 122 -32.26 -8.45 4.80
CA THR A 122 -31.72 -8.29 6.15
C THR A 122 -30.33 -7.66 6.17
N LEU A 123 -29.47 -8.04 5.23
CA LEU A 123 -28.06 -7.66 5.18
C LEU A 123 -27.72 -6.71 4.04
N GLY A 124 -28.68 -6.44 3.14
CA GLY A 124 -28.46 -5.61 1.95
C GLY A 124 -28.30 -4.12 2.27
N PHE A 125 -28.80 -3.69 3.42
CA PHE A 125 -28.90 -2.28 3.77
C PHE A 125 -28.21 -1.93 5.07
N TRP A 126 -27.78 -0.68 5.16
CA TRP A 126 -27.28 -0.06 6.38
C TRP A 126 -28.37 0.80 7.03
N ASN A 127 -28.54 0.63 8.32
CA ASN A 127 -29.42 1.49 9.13
C ASN A 127 -28.58 2.30 10.11
N ARG A 128 -28.45 3.60 9.87
CA ARG A 128 -27.66 4.51 10.68
C ARG A 128 -28.13 4.61 12.14
N SER A 129 -29.41 4.33 12.43
CA SER A 129 -29.94 4.36 13.80
C SER A 129 -29.45 3.17 14.64
N LEU A 130 -28.99 2.10 13.99
CA LEU A 130 -28.52 0.92 14.69
C LEU A 130 -27.06 1.06 15.11
N THR A 131 -26.81 0.89 16.39
CA THR A 131 -25.47 0.88 16.97
C THR A 131 -24.87 -0.52 17.03
N LYS A 132 -25.70 -1.57 16.96
CA LYS A 132 -25.30 -2.98 17.03
C LYS A 132 -26.22 -3.85 16.18
N GLY A 133 -25.73 -5.05 15.82
CA GLY A 133 -26.48 -6.08 15.10
C GLY A 133 -26.59 -5.83 13.60
N PRO A 134 -27.31 -6.72 12.87
CA PRO A 134 -27.43 -6.66 11.42
C PRO A 134 -27.87 -5.28 10.93
N GLY A 135 -27.17 -4.75 9.94
CA GLY A 135 -27.43 -3.41 9.39
C GLY A 135 -26.74 -2.27 10.13
N SER A 136 -26.07 -2.49 11.28
CA SER A 136 -25.24 -1.44 11.89
C SER A 136 -23.92 -1.24 11.15
N LEU A 137 -23.28 -0.10 11.36
CA LEU A 137 -21.99 0.24 10.72
C LEU A 137 -20.93 -0.84 11.00
N SER A 138 -20.78 -1.23 12.27
CA SER A 138 -19.73 -2.18 12.73
C SER A 138 -20.13 -3.65 12.61
N ASP A 139 -21.35 -3.97 12.14
CA ASP A 139 -21.78 -5.35 11.98
C ASP A 139 -20.99 -6.10 10.92
N ARG A 140 -20.54 -7.31 11.22
CA ARG A 140 -19.74 -8.16 10.35
C ARG A 140 -20.53 -9.26 9.66
N THR A 141 -21.79 -9.44 9.99
CA THR A 141 -22.61 -10.57 9.50
C THR A 141 -22.65 -10.64 7.98
N VAL A 142 -22.74 -9.50 7.28
CA VAL A 142 -22.70 -9.42 5.82
C VAL A 142 -21.36 -9.89 5.27
N ILE A 143 -20.27 -9.52 5.93
CA ILE A 143 -18.91 -9.93 5.56
C ILE A 143 -18.77 -11.44 5.76
N ASP A 144 -19.12 -11.95 6.92
CA ASP A 144 -18.95 -13.37 7.27
C ASP A 144 -19.79 -14.27 6.35
N LYS A 145 -20.95 -13.79 5.86
CA LYS A 145 -21.83 -14.52 4.95
C LYS A 145 -21.33 -14.55 3.51
N TYR A 146 -20.80 -13.43 3.00
CA TYR A 146 -20.60 -13.24 1.55
C TYR A 146 -19.15 -13.07 1.11
N ARG A 147 -18.17 -12.88 2.02
CA ARG A 147 -16.78 -12.75 1.63
C ARG A 147 -16.28 -13.99 0.88
N THR A 148 -15.41 -13.77 -0.11
CA THR A 148 -14.78 -14.82 -0.91
C THR A 148 -13.26 -14.68 -0.91
N GLY A 149 -12.53 -15.74 -1.31
CA GLY A 149 -11.07 -15.70 -1.44
C GLY A 149 -10.29 -15.73 -0.13
N GLY A 150 -10.96 -16.04 0.99
CA GLY A 150 -10.31 -16.13 2.30
C GLY A 150 -9.65 -14.81 2.72
N ASP A 151 -8.42 -14.91 3.25
CA ASP A 151 -7.65 -13.75 3.72
C ASP A 151 -6.71 -13.17 2.65
N SER A 152 -6.77 -13.65 1.40
CA SER A 152 -5.87 -13.21 0.33
C SER A 152 -6.45 -12.14 -0.61
N ILE A 153 -7.68 -11.74 -0.38
CA ILE A 153 -8.39 -10.73 -1.19
C ILE A 153 -9.13 -9.77 -0.24
N ILE A 154 -9.06 -8.48 -0.51
CA ILE A 154 -9.89 -7.50 0.22
C ILE A 154 -11.28 -7.48 -0.41
N ASN A 155 -12.29 -7.80 0.40
CA ASN A 155 -13.69 -7.83 -0.02
C ASN A 155 -14.33 -6.46 0.23
N ILE A 156 -14.85 -5.80 -0.81
CA ILE A 156 -15.45 -4.48 -0.75
C ILE A 156 -16.96 -4.60 -0.94
N PHE A 157 -17.72 -4.22 0.08
CA PHE A 157 -19.18 -4.28 0.10
C PHE A 157 -19.76 -2.90 -0.20
N LEU A 158 -20.45 -2.76 -1.31
CA LEU A 158 -21.22 -1.57 -1.65
C LEU A 158 -22.65 -1.76 -1.13
N MET A 159 -23.00 -0.94 -0.16
CA MET A 159 -24.29 -1.00 0.56
C MET A 159 -25.00 0.34 0.48
N GLU A 160 -26.32 0.32 0.64
CA GLU A 160 -27.13 1.52 0.69
C GLU A 160 -27.86 1.65 2.03
N HIS A 161 -28.40 2.82 2.28
CA HIS A 161 -29.29 3.02 3.43
C HIS A 161 -30.59 2.25 3.24
N VAL A 162 -31.21 1.88 4.36
CA VAL A 162 -32.59 1.37 4.34
C VAL A 162 -33.46 2.40 3.62
N PRO A 163 -34.30 2.01 2.62
CA PRO A 163 -35.09 2.95 1.80
C PRO A 163 -35.91 3.95 2.61
N ASP A 164 -36.53 3.50 3.70
CA ASP A 164 -37.33 4.35 4.60
C ASP A 164 -36.49 5.41 5.33
N SER A 165 -35.20 5.16 5.53
CA SER A 165 -34.31 6.12 6.20
C SER A 165 -33.85 7.26 5.28
N ILE A 166 -33.73 7.04 4.00
CA ILE A 166 -33.34 8.08 3.01
C ILE A 166 -34.38 9.19 2.98
N ASN A 167 -35.65 8.84 3.12
CA ASN A 167 -36.77 9.76 3.08
C ASN A 167 -37.17 10.30 4.46
N SER A 168 -36.47 9.87 5.54
CA SER A 168 -36.77 10.34 6.89
C SER A 168 -36.21 11.75 7.13
N PRO A 169 -36.99 12.73 7.54
CA PRO A 169 -36.51 14.09 7.85
C PRO A 169 -35.51 14.11 9.02
N THR A 170 -35.44 13.04 9.83
CA THR A 170 -34.49 12.92 10.95
C THR A 170 -33.12 12.39 10.52
N TYR A 171 -33.01 11.81 9.34
CA TYR A 171 -31.76 11.23 8.84
C TYR A 171 -30.85 12.20 8.08
N GLY A 172 -31.42 13.27 7.54
CA GLY A 172 -30.73 14.11 6.59
C GLY A 172 -30.42 13.38 5.30
N GLU A 173 -29.60 13.97 4.44
CA GLU A 173 -29.15 13.32 3.22
C GLU A 173 -28.35 12.04 3.53
N ALA A 174 -28.52 11.01 2.71
CA ALA A 174 -27.68 9.82 2.74
C ALA A 174 -26.23 10.22 2.46
N LYS A 175 -25.38 10.14 3.48
CA LYS A 175 -23.99 10.55 3.41
C LYS A 175 -23.14 9.38 2.95
N LEU A 176 -22.20 9.66 2.08
CA LEU A 176 -21.13 8.72 1.78
C LEU A 176 -20.36 8.42 3.08
N SER A 177 -20.27 7.16 3.46
CA SER A 177 -19.61 6.69 4.69
C SER A 177 -18.97 5.34 4.44
N GLY A 178 -17.96 4.99 5.21
CA GLY A 178 -17.30 3.70 5.12
C GLY A 178 -16.82 3.20 6.47
N ILE A 179 -16.41 1.96 6.49
CA ILE A 179 -15.69 1.33 7.59
C ILE A 179 -14.82 0.20 7.04
N SER A 180 -13.60 0.13 7.53
CA SER A 180 -12.65 -0.93 7.22
C SER A 180 -12.60 -1.98 8.32
N PHE A 181 -12.36 -3.20 7.90
CA PHE A 181 -11.93 -4.34 8.68
C PHE A 181 -10.65 -4.86 8.04
N ILE A 182 -9.86 -5.64 8.73
CA ILE A 182 -8.54 -6.05 8.20
C ILE A 182 -8.61 -6.59 6.75
N HIS A 183 -9.64 -7.37 6.42
CA HIS A 183 -9.79 -8.05 5.11
C HIS A 183 -11.02 -7.58 4.32
N SER A 184 -11.71 -6.57 4.78
CA SER A 184 -12.96 -6.15 4.15
C SER A 184 -13.22 -4.67 4.40
N VAL A 185 -13.95 -4.07 3.46
CA VAL A 185 -14.40 -2.69 3.53
C VAL A 185 -15.91 -2.66 3.25
N LYS A 186 -16.66 -1.89 4.02
CA LYS A 186 -18.04 -1.54 3.68
C LYS A 186 -18.11 -0.07 3.28
N ILE A 187 -18.73 0.22 2.16
CA ILE A 187 -18.97 1.56 1.64
C ILE A 187 -20.47 1.75 1.48
N PHE A 188 -20.97 2.85 2.01
CA PHE A 188 -22.39 3.15 2.03
C PHE A 188 -22.73 4.34 1.17
N SER A 189 -23.89 4.28 0.52
CA SER A 189 -24.48 5.39 -0.25
C SER A 189 -23.77 5.73 -1.55
N SER A 190 -22.94 4.85 -2.10
CA SER A 190 -22.29 5.08 -3.38
C SER A 190 -23.29 5.21 -4.53
N TYR A 191 -24.29 4.34 -4.58
CA TYR A 191 -25.36 4.38 -5.58
C TYR A 191 -26.17 5.66 -5.49
N TYR A 192 -26.63 6.02 -4.27
CA TYR A 192 -27.36 7.26 -4.03
C TYR A 192 -26.56 8.48 -4.47
N GLN A 193 -25.30 8.58 -4.09
CA GLN A 193 -24.45 9.71 -4.43
C GLN A 193 -24.17 9.81 -5.94
N TYR A 194 -24.06 8.68 -6.62
CA TYR A 194 -23.79 8.60 -8.04
C TYR A 194 -25.03 8.92 -8.90
N THR A 195 -26.22 8.50 -8.47
CA THR A 195 -27.45 8.62 -9.25
C THR A 195 -28.31 9.83 -8.91
N THR A 196 -28.19 10.37 -7.69
CA THR A 196 -29.05 11.47 -7.24
C THR A 196 -28.51 12.80 -7.71
N VAL A 197 -29.31 13.55 -8.45
CA VAL A 197 -29.03 14.93 -8.86
C VAL A 197 -29.09 15.84 -7.63
N LYS A 198 -28.04 16.60 -7.42
CA LYS A 198 -27.91 17.65 -6.40
C LYS A 198 -27.77 19.01 -7.08
N TYR A 199 -27.92 20.07 -6.32
CA TYR A 199 -27.81 21.42 -6.83
C TYR A 199 -26.74 22.19 -6.05
N ARG A 200 -25.91 22.94 -6.76
CA ARG A 200 -24.98 23.92 -6.18
C ARG A 200 -25.75 25.16 -5.71
N ASP A 201 -25.07 26.03 -4.96
CA ASP A 201 -25.65 27.27 -4.47
C ASP A 201 -26.13 28.21 -5.62
N ASP A 202 -25.56 28.07 -6.80
CA ASP A 202 -25.93 28.78 -8.02
C ASP A 202 -27.08 28.10 -8.81
N GLY A 203 -27.66 27.02 -8.27
CA GLY A 203 -28.72 26.24 -8.90
C GLY A 203 -28.26 25.26 -9.98
N THR A 204 -26.94 25.11 -10.21
CA THR A 204 -26.42 24.16 -11.21
C THR A 204 -26.57 22.71 -10.72
N PRO A 205 -27.25 21.82 -11.51
CA PRO A 205 -27.38 20.42 -11.14
C PRO A 205 -26.05 19.67 -11.28
N PHE A 206 -25.78 18.71 -10.39
CA PHE A 206 -24.65 17.82 -10.47
C PHE A 206 -24.95 16.46 -9.82
N THR A 207 -24.19 15.44 -10.19
CA THR A 207 -24.04 14.18 -9.44
C THR A 207 -22.57 14.04 -9.06
N HIS A 208 -22.28 13.22 -8.05
CA HIS A 208 -20.89 12.90 -7.76
C HIS A 208 -20.37 11.91 -8.79
N ASP A 209 -19.23 12.23 -9.39
CA ASP A 209 -18.52 11.32 -10.30
C ASP A 209 -17.80 10.20 -9.53
N VAL A 210 -17.34 9.19 -10.27
CA VAL A 210 -16.67 8.04 -9.67
C VAL A 210 -15.31 8.43 -9.05
N PHE A 211 -14.63 9.42 -9.62
CA PHE A 211 -13.39 9.95 -9.03
C PHE A 211 -13.65 10.55 -7.64
N TYR A 212 -14.73 11.30 -7.45
CA TYR A 212 -15.11 11.79 -6.13
C TYR A 212 -15.41 10.64 -5.15
N LEU A 213 -16.10 9.59 -5.61
CA LEU A 213 -16.46 8.45 -4.77
C LEU A 213 -15.25 7.58 -4.39
N SER A 214 -14.24 7.52 -5.26
CA SER A 214 -13.02 6.73 -5.02
C SER A 214 -12.21 7.19 -3.81
N LYS A 215 -12.38 8.45 -3.36
CA LYS A 215 -11.68 8.96 -2.17
C LYS A 215 -12.00 8.16 -0.91
N LEU A 216 -13.27 7.80 -0.72
CA LEU A 216 -13.69 7.01 0.44
C LEU A 216 -13.13 5.59 0.35
N LEU A 217 -13.19 4.97 -0.83
CA LEU A 217 -12.58 3.65 -1.01
C LEU A 217 -11.09 3.67 -0.64
N ASN A 218 -10.34 4.66 -1.12
CA ASN A 218 -8.91 4.77 -0.82
C ASN A 218 -8.64 5.06 0.66
N HIS A 219 -9.48 5.86 1.32
CA HIS A 219 -9.44 6.11 2.75
C HIS A 219 -9.60 4.80 3.55
N GLU A 220 -10.65 4.03 3.27
CA GLU A 220 -10.90 2.76 3.96
C GLU A 220 -9.81 1.71 3.67
N LEU A 221 -9.29 1.68 2.45
CA LEU A 221 -8.15 0.82 2.12
C LEU A 221 -6.87 1.27 2.83
N GLY A 222 -6.67 2.58 3.04
CA GLY A 222 -5.58 3.10 3.87
C GLY A 222 -5.59 2.48 5.27
N HIS A 223 -6.76 2.32 5.89
CA HIS A 223 -6.89 1.59 7.15
C HIS A 223 -6.53 0.10 7.01
N CYS A 224 -6.93 -0.55 5.92
CA CYS A 224 -6.49 -1.93 5.64
C CYS A 224 -4.97 -2.03 5.46
N PHE A 225 -4.29 -0.93 5.15
CA PHE A 225 -2.83 -0.83 4.99
C PHE A 225 -2.12 -0.24 6.22
N ASN A 226 -2.75 -0.28 7.41
CA ASN A 226 -2.20 0.14 8.70
C ASN A 226 -2.04 1.66 8.86
N LEU A 227 -2.87 2.45 8.22
CA LEU A 227 -2.94 3.89 8.45
C LEU A 227 -4.08 4.25 9.40
N ASN A 228 -3.82 5.17 10.31
CA ASN A 228 -4.81 5.75 11.21
C ASN A 228 -5.27 7.12 10.71
N HIS A 229 -6.36 7.63 11.27
CA HIS A 229 -6.78 9.00 11.05
C HIS A 229 -5.78 10.01 11.61
N THR A 230 -5.59 11.13 10.91
CA THR A 230 -4.56 12.13 11.25
C THR A 230 -5.08 13.30 12.10
N TRP A 231 -6.39 13.56 12.14
CA TRP A 231 -6.90 14.81 12.73
C TRP A 231 -6.88 14.89 14.26
N ASN A 232 -7.08 13.80 14.97
CA ASN A 232 -7.37 13.85 16.41
C ASN A 232 -6.47 12.97 17.27
N TRP A 233 -5.78 12.03 16.68
CA TRP A 233 -5.02 11.00 17.38
C TRP A 233 -3.54 11.11 17.03
N ASP A 234 -2.72 10.46 17.82
CA ASP A 234 -1.36 10.14 17.40
C ASP A 234 -1.46 8.98 16.39
N ASP A 235 -1.30 9.29 15.12
CA ASP A 235 -1.33 8.30 14.05
C ASP A 235 0.02 7.58 13.87
N GLY A 236 1.02 7.96 14.67
CA GLY A 236 2.38 7.44 14.65
C GLY A 236 3.25 8.06 13.55
N CYS A 237 2.88 9.25 13.06
CA CYS A 237 3.62 10.00 12.05
C CYS A 237 3.79 11.46 12.46
N ASP A 238 5.03 11.91 12.59
CA ASP A 238 5.34 13.29 12.96
C ASP A 238 5.11 14.29 11.81
N ASP A 239 5.00 13.78 10.56
CA ASP A 239 4.77 14.59 9.36
C ASP A 239 3.27 14.78 9.04
N THR A 240 2.37 14.32 9.92
CA THR A 240 0.92 14.50 9.85
C THR A 240 0.44 15.31 11.05
N PRO A 241 0.35 16.65 10.97
CA PRO A 241 -0.05 17.46 12.11
C PRO A 241 -1.52 17.24 12.47
N LYS A 242 -1.80 17.27 13.77
CA LYS A 242 -3.18 17.31 14.27
C LYS A 242 -3.91 18.53 13.73
N ASN A 243 -5.17 18.35 13.37
CA ASN A 243 -6.00 19.39 12.81
C ASN A 243 -7.47 19.21 13.24
N PRO A 244 -8.34 20.21 13.01
CA PRO A 244 -9.74 20.14 13.45
C PRO A 244 -10.61 19.10 12.72
N GLY A 245 -10.11 18.41 11.69
CA GLY A 245 -10.88 17.46 10.89
C GLY A 245 -11.97 18.13 10.04
N CYS A 246 -11.67 19.30 9.49
CA CYS A 246 -12.61 20.09 8.72
C CYS A 246 -12.82 19.52 7.32
N TRP A 247 -14.08 19.29 6.96
CA TRP A 247 -14.44 18.82 5.64
C TRP A 247 -14.08 19.83 4.54
N ARG A 248 -14.30 21.11 4.79
CA ARG A 248 -13.95 22.25 3.93
C ARG A 248 -13.66 23.48 4.77
N GLU A 249 -12.95 24.43 4.19
CA GLU A 249 -12.81 25.76 4.76
C GLU A 249 -14.18 26.46 4.79
N THR A 250 -14.51 27.07 5.91
CA THR A 250 -15.80 27.76 6.11
C THR A 250 -15.63 29.24 6.47
N GLY A 251 -14.40 29.70 6.72
CA GLY A 251 -14.12 31.03 7.27
C GLY A 251 -14.56 31.21 8.72
N GLN A 252 -14.96 30.13 9.40
CA GLN A 252 -15.41 30.15 10.81
C GLN A 252 -14.63 29.09 11.62
N SER A 253 -14.40 29.40 12.90
CA SER A 253 -13.72 28.48 13.82
C SER A 253 -14.47 27.15 13.95
N PRO A 254 -13.77 25.99 13.96
CA PRO A 254 -12.31 25.82 13.84
C PRO A 254 -11.80 25.66 12.39
N CYS A 255 -12.62 25.95 11.37
CA CYS A 255 -12.34 25.72 9.95
C CYS A 255 -12.07 27.02 9.19
N GLU A 256 -11.33 27.96 9.79
CA GLU A 256 -11.08 29.30 9.28
C GLU A 256 -10.01 29.39 8.21
N GLY A 257 -9.09 28.43 8.17
CA GLY A 257 -7.92 28.42 7.30
C GLY A 257 -7.81 27.17 6.44
N PRO A 258 -6.63 26.96 5.83
CA PRO A 258 -6.38 25.78 5.00
C PRO A 258 -6.70 24.50 5.75
N ILE A 259 -7.36 23.58 5.07
CA ILE A 259 -7.71 22.26 5.59
C ILE A 259 -6.72 21.22 5.09
N SER A 260 -6.68 20.07 5.77
CA SER A 260 -5.92 18.93 5.34
C SER A 260 -6.40 18.40 3.98
N ASN A 261 -5.45 17.92 3.16
CA ASN A 261 -5.72 17.11 1.98
C ASN A 261 -5.19 15.69 2.14
N ASN A 262 -4.83 15.28 3.37
CA ASN A 262 -4.36 13.93 3.62
C ASN A 262 -5.49 12.91 3.37
N MET A 263 -5.13 11.78 2.76
CA MET A 263 -6.08 10.73 2.41
C MET A 263 -6.73 10.10 3.67
N MET A 264 -6.02 10.11 4.79
CA MET A 264 -6.51 9.57 6.06
C MET A 264 -7.24 10.59 6.93
N ASP A 265 -7.58 11.75 6.36
CA ASP A 265 -8.29 12.81 7.06
C ASP A 265 -9.72 13.00 6.52
N TYR A 266 -10.60 13.62 7.30
CA TYR A 266 -11.96 13.95 6.86
C TYR A 266 -11.99 15.26 6.10
N ASN A 267 -11.70 15.20 4.80
CA ASN A 267 -11.74 16.35 3.93
C ASN A 267 -12.35 16.02 2.56
N TRP A 268 -12.72 17.04 1.82
CA TRP A 268 -13.32 16.85 0.49
C TRP A 268 -12.30 16.49 -0.60
N ASN A 269 -11.00 16.73 -0.36
CA ASN A 269 -9.91 16.58 -1.33
C ASN A 269 -8.79 15.65 -0.83
N GLN A 270 -9.10 14.41 -0.55
CA GLN A 270 -8.19 13.37 -0.04
C GLN A 270 -7.23 12.90 -1.14
N LEU A 271 -6.05 13.51 -1.26
CA LEU A 271 -5.07 13.25 -2.34
C LEU A 271 -3.61 13.10 -1.85
N ALA A 272 -3.33 13.36 -0.57
CA ALA A 272 -1.96 13.34 -0.06
C ALA A 272 -1.72 12.19 0.91
N ILE A 273 -0.55 11.56 0.79
CA ILE A 273 0.04 10.60 1.74
C ILE A 273 1.46 11.05 2.01
N THR A 274 1.87 11.04 3.28
CA THR A 274 3.20 11.47 3.71
C THR A 274 4.25 10.36 3.60
N PRO A 275 5.55 10.69 3.60
CA PRO A 275 6.63 9.69 3.67
C PRO A 275 6.50 8.74 4.85
N CYS A 276 6.16 9.22 6.05
CA CYS A 276 5.94 8.37 7.20
C CYS A 276 4.80 7.38 7.00
N GLN A 277 3.66 7.85 6.48
CA GLN A 277 2.53 6.98 6.15
C GLN A 277 2.92 5.92 5.12
N LEU A 278 3.69 6.29 4.08
CA LEU A 278 4.21 5.33 3.10
C LEU A 278 5.12 4.28 3.74
N GLY A 279 6.02 4.70 4.62
CA GLY A 279 6.88 3.77 5.36
C GLY A 279 6.08 2.77 6.22
N ARG A 280 4.99 3.21 6.86
CA ARG A 280 4.08 2.32 7.60
C ARG A 280 3.36 1.32 6.69
N MET A 281 2.86 1.79 5.54
CA MET A 281 2.21 0.93 4.55
C MET A 281 3.19 -0.14 4.02
N GLU A 282 4.36 0.27 3.57
CA GLU A 282 5.36 -0.64 2.99
C GLU A 282 5.87 -1.66 4.02
N GLN A 283 6.10 -1.25 5.26
CA GLN A 283 6.41 -2.18 6.34
C GLN A 283 5.29 -3.21 6.53
N PHE A 284 4.03 -2.77 6.48
CA PHE A 284 2.88 -3.65 6.68
C PHE A 284 2.69 -4.63 5.50
N PHE A 285 2.97 -4.19 4.27
CA PHE A 285 3.01 -5.08 3.10
C PHE A 285 4.18 -6.08 3.14
N TRP A 286 5.29 -5.71 3.75
CA TRP A 286 6.46 -6.57 3.84
C TRP A 286 6.33 -7.68 4.89
N LYS A 287 5.58 -7.46 5.97
CA LYS A 287 5.38 -8.45 7.05
C LYS A 287 4.74 -9.74 6.53
N GLU A 288 5.32 -10.88 6.89
CA GLU A 288 4.80 -12.21 6.50
C GLU A 288 3.52 -12.58 7.25
N THR A 289 3.43 -12.18 8.51
CA THR A 289 2.30 -12.49 9.38
C THR A 289 1.68 -11.23 9.94
N GLY A 290 0.34 -11.21 10.01
CA GLY A 290 -0.42 -10.08 10.57
C GLY A 290 -0.33 -8.79 9.76
N GLY A 291 0.19 -8.84 8.53
CA GLY A 291 0.30 -7.71 7.62
C GLY A 291 -0.60 -7.85 6.39
N ALA A 292 -0.44 -6.91 5.47
CA ALA A 292 -1.20 -6.86 4.22
C ALA A 292 -0.54 -7.66 3.07
N ARG A 293 0.60 -8.33 3.31
CA ARG A 293 1.33 -9.10 2.29
C ARG A 293 0.44 -10.11 1.55
N GLN A 294 -0.47 -10.75 2.28
CA GLN A 294 -1.39 -11.74 1.74
C GLN A 294 -2.35 -11.20 0.67
N PHE A 295 -2.64 -9.90 0.66
CA PHE A 295 -3.49 -9.27 -0.36
C PHE A 295 -2.74 -8.95 -1.65
N VAL A 296 -1.40 -8.94 -1.61
CA VAL A 296 -0.56 -8.51 -2.74
C VAL A 296 -0.32 -9.68 -3.68
N ILE A 297 -0.38 -9.42 -4.99
CA ILE A 297 0.04 -10.39 -6.00
C ILE A 297 1.56 -10.56 -5.87
N PRO A 298 2.08 -11.80 -5.73
CA PRO A 298 3.49 -12.02 -5.39
C PRO A 298 4.42 -11.88 -6.60
N TYR A 299 4.37 -10.76 -7.32
CA TYR A 299 5.26 -10.47 -8.45
C TYR A 299 6.75 -10.46 -8.06
N TRP A 300 7.08 -10.31 -6.78
CA TRP A 300 8.45 -10.49 -6.30
C TRP A 300 8.99 -11.92 -6.41
N CYS A 301 8.14 -12.89 -6.76
CA CYS A 301 8.54 -14.25 -7.08
C CYS A 301 8.80 -14.46 -8.58
N GLU A 302 8.44 -13.48 -9.41
CA GLU A 302 8.64 -13.49 -10.85
C GLU A 302 9.84 -12.59 -11.20
N TYR A 303 10.68 -13.02 -12.12
CA TYR A 303 11.83 -12.24 -12.54
C TYR A 303 11.46 -11.22 -13.62
N HIS A 304 11.74 -9.97 -13.34
CA HIS A 304 11.50 -8.84 -14.24
C HIS A 304 12.86 -8.20 -14.60
N PRO A 305 13.44 -8.49 -15.75
CA PRO A 305 14.83 -8.08 -16.08
C PRO A 305 15.00 -6.55 -16.21
N PHE A 306 13.90 -5.81 -16.41
CA PHE A 306 13.92 -4.34 -16.51
C PHE A 306 13.78 -3.63 -15.16
N ASP A 307 13.41 -4.36 -14.10
CA ASP A 307 13.21 -3.81 -12.75
C ASP A 307 14.47 -3.96 -11.87
N LYS A 308 15.62 -3.89 -12.51
CA LYS A 308 16.93 -3.93 -11.84
C LYS A 308 17.12 -2.71 -10.92
N VAL A 309 17.63 -2.95 -9.71
CA VAL A 309 18.11 -1.88 -8.82
C VAL A 309 19.59 -1.61 -9.12
N THR A 310 19.93 -0.37 -9.39
CA THR A 310 21.32 0.05 -9.64
C THR A 310 21.78 0.96 -8.50
N VAL A 311 22.85 0.56 -7.80
CA VAL A 311 23.62 1.46 -6.91
C VAL A 311 24.68 2.12 -7.75
N TYR A 312 24.58 3.44 -7.90
CA TYR A 312 25.38 4.19 -8.85
C TYR A 312 26.84 4.33 -8.40
N ARG A 313 27.73 4.66 -9.35
CA ARG A 313 29.17 4.78 -9.10
C ARG A 313 29.47 5.69 -7.89
N ASN A 314 30.30 5.19 -6.97
CA ASN A 314 30.74 5.87 -5.74
C ASN A 314 29.58 6.20 -4.75
N GLU A 315 28.41 5.64 -4.96
CA GLU A 315 27.29 5.79 -4.06
C GLU A 315 27.40 4.86 -2.84
N THR A 316 26.91 5.32 -1.71
CA THR A 316 26.72 4.50 -0.51
C THR A 316 25.25 4.40 -0.20
N LEU A 317 24.69 3.21 -0.36
CA LEU A 317 23.27 2.91 -0.11
C LEU A 317 23.12 1.94 1.06
N GLU A 318 22.19 2.25 1.96
CA GLU A 318 21.88 1.40 3.11
C GLU A 318 20.41 0.99 3.11
N TRP A 319 20.16 -0.30 3.16
CA TRP A 319 18.82 -0.85 3.32
C TRP A 319 18.60 -1.36 4.75
N ASN A 320 17.98 -0.52 5.54
CA ASN A 320 17.62 -0.84 6.92
C ASN A 320 16.29 -1.57 7.01
N GLY A 321 15.37 -1.38 6.05
CA GLY A 321 14.11 -2.10 5.92
C GLY A 321 14.20 -3.28 4.95
N GLY A 322 13.25 -4.20 5.07
CA GLY A 322 13.16 -5.32 4.15
C GLY A 322 12.74 -4.93 2.74
N LYS A 323 13.18 -5.70 1.75
CA LYS A 323 12.88 -5.49 0.33
C LYS A 323 12.44 -6.79 -0.33
N ASP A 324 11.43 -6.70 -1.18
CA ASP A 324 11.02 -7.76 -2.10
C ASP A 324 11.23 -7.24 -3.52
N LEU A 325 12.36 -7.57 -4.10
CA LEU A 325 12.77 -7.06 -5.41
C LEU A 325 12.21 -7.94 -6.54
N TRP A 326 12.10 -7.36 -7.74
CA TRP A 326 11.60 -8.04 -8.93
C TRP A 326 12.70 -8.41 -9.92
N GLY A 327 13.88 -7.78 -9.80
CA GLY A 327 15.01 -7.97 -10.72
C GLY A 327 16.35 -8.02 -10.02
N ASP A 328 17.40 -7.85 -10.79
CA ASP A 328 18.79 -7.86 -10.34
C ASP A 328 19.14 -6.70 -9.41
N ILE A 329 20.24 -6.84 -8.68
CA ILE A 329 20.95 -5.75 -8.04
C ILE A 329 22.28 -5.55 -8.77
N GLU A 330 22.58 -4.35 -9.23
CA GLU A 330 23.91 -3.99 -9.78
C GLU A 330 24.56 -2.92 -8.90
N ILE A 331 25.70 -3.26 -8.29
CA ILE A 331 26.52 -2.33 -7.49
C ILE A 331 27.69 -1.92 -8.38
N ARG A 332 27.67 -0.66 -8.83
CA ARG A 332 28.69 -0.12 -9.76
C ARG A 332 30.00 0.21 -9.08
N GLU A 333 31.02 0.46 -9.87
CA GLU A 333 32.40 0.65 -9.43
C GLU A 333 32.51 1.70 -8.31
N GLY A 334 33.19 1.37 -7.23
CA GLY A 334 33.39 2.23 -6.06
C GLY A 334 32.15 2.43 -5.18
N ALA A 335 31.00 1.87 -5.55
CA ALA A 335 29.77 1.96 -4.76
C ALA A 335 29.70 0.90 -3.65
N SER A 336 28.85 1.14 -2.67
CA SER A 336 28.58 0.17 -1.61
C SER A 336 27.08 0.05 -1.32
N LEU A 337 26.63 -1.20 -1.14
CA LEU A 337 25.28 -1.51 -0.65
C LEU A 337 25.39 -2.26 0.68
N THR A 338 24.77 -1.71 1.72
CA THR A 338 24.67 -2.37 3.03
C THR A 338 23.26 -2.87 3.28
N ILE A 339 23.11 -4.14 3.59
CA ILE A 339 21.83 -4.81 3.88
C ILE A 339 21.76 -5.14 5.37
N ARG A 340 20.78 -4.56 6.09
CA ARG A 340 20.55 -4.79 7.54
C ARG A 340 19.21 -5.43 7.87
N CYS A 341 18.41 -5.76 6.86
CA CYS A 341 17.16 -6.50 7.03
C CYS A 341 17.09 -7.62 5.98
N ILE A 342 15.93 -8.19 5.74
CA ILE A 342 15.78 -9.25 4.74
C ILE A 342 15.54 -8.64 3.36
N VAL A 343 16.38 -9.01 2.39
CA VAL A 343 16.21 -8.68 0.98
C VAL A 343 15.95 -9.96 0.21
N SER A 344 14.79 -10.04 -0.43
CA SER A 344 14.38 -11.17 -1.27
C SER A 344 14.53 -10.85 -2.74
N LEU A 345 15.08 -11.81 -3.48
CA LEU A 345 15.26 -11.79 -4.93
C LEU A 345 14.49 -12.95 -5.57
N PRO A 346 13.87 -12.78 -6.76
CA PRO A 346 13.28 -13.89 -7.51
C PRO A 346 14.34 -14.87 -8.03
N ALA A 347 13.90 -16.06 -8.45
CA ALA A 347 14.77 -17.19 -8.78
C ALA A 347 15.87 -16.89 -9.82
N GLN A 348 15.56 -16.10 -10.85
CA GLN A 348 16.49 -15.80 -11.95
C GLN A 348 17.33 -14.53 -11.70
N ALA A 349 17.08 -13.82 -10.60
CA ALA A 349 17.80 -12.60 -10.30
C ALA A 349 19.17 -12.88 -9.70
N LYS A 350 20.08 -11.95 -9.90
CA LYS A 350 21.46 -12.00 -9.37
C LYS A 350 21.89 -10.67 -8.79
N VAL A 351 22.94 -10.71 -7.99
CA VAL A 351 23.64 -9.52 -7.51
C VAL A 351 24.96 -9.38 -8.24
N ILE A 352 25.18 -8.25 -8.90
CA ILE A 352 26.39 -7.94 -9.67
C ILE A 352 27.22 -6.95 -8.87
N VAL A 353 28.42 -7.36 -8.43
CA VAL A 353 29.35 -6.51 -7.69
C VAL A 353 30.53 -6.15 -8.57
N LYS A 354 30.56 -4.92 -9.09
CA LYS A 354 31.58 -4.43 -10.03
C LYS A 354 32.94 -4.21 -9.34
N PRO A 355 34.05 -4.04 -10.10
CA PRO A 355 35.36 -3.77 -9.52
C PRO A 355 35.36 -2.59 -8.55
N GLY A 356 35.96 -2.76 -7.36
CA GLY A 356 35.96 -1.75 -6.30
C GLY A 356 34.63 -1.51 -5.58
N ALA A 357 33.56 -2.18 -6.00
CA ALA A 357 32.27 -2.11 -5.32
C ALA A 357 32.19 -3.09 -4.13
N LYS A 358 31.27 -2.79 -3.20
CA LYS A 358 31.06 -3.60 -1.99
C LYS A 358 29.59 -3.95 -1.78
N LEU A 359 29.33 -5.23 -1.59
CA LEU A 359 28.08 -5.74 -0.99
C LEU A 359 28.37 -6.07 0.47
N ILE A 360 27.66 -5.46 1.39
CA ILE A 360 27.86 -5.65 2.84
C ILE A 360 26.56 -6.22 3.42
N ILE A 361 26.62 -7.44 3.92
CA ILE A 361 25.50 -8.06 4.63
C ILE A 361 25.76 -7.86 6.14
N ASP A 362 25.19 -6.80 6.69
CA ASP A 362 25.48 -6.34 8.05
C ASP A 362 24.32 -6.74 8.99
N GLY A 363 24.31 -8.00 9.41
CA GLY A 363 23.25 -8.60 10.22
C GLY A 363 21.95 -8.86 9.48
N GLY A 364 21.85 -8.46 8.19
CA GLY A 364 20.69 -8.73 7.34
C GLY A 364 20.75 -10.11 6.69
N THR A 365 19.77 -10.39 5.87
CA THR A 365 19.70 -11.64 5.09
C THR A 365 19.41 -11.32 3.62
N LEU A 366 20.23 -11.87 2.73
CA LEU A 366 19.97 -11.89 1.31
C LEU A 366 19.46 -13.28 0.93
N THR A 367 18.26 -13.39 0.35
CA THR A 367 17.58 -14.69 0.17
C THR A 367 16.58 -14.67 -0.99
N ASN A 368 15.94 -15.82 -1.24
CA ASN A 368 14.69 -15.96 -1.97
C ASN A 368 13.60 -16.40 -1.00
N ARG A 369 12.49 -15.67 -0.93
CA ARG A 369 11.34 -15.97 -0.03
C ARG A 369 10.17 -16.64 -0.79
N CYS A 370 10.42 -17.18 -1.97
CA CYS A 370 9.41 -17.80 -2.84
C CYS A 370 9.51 -19.32 -2.91
N GLY A 371 10.36 -19.92 -2.08
CA GLY A 371 10.55 -21.36 -2.04
C GLY A 371 11.51 -21.91 -3.09
N ASP A 372 12.29 -21.05 -3.76
CA ASP A 372 13.30 -21.39 -4.76
C ASP A 372 14.67 -20.77 -4.38
N LYS A 373 15.61 -20.77 -5.28
CA LYS A 373 16.93 -20.13 -5.15
C LYS A 373 17.09 -19.01 -6.17
N PHE A 374 17.62 -17.84 -5.74
CA PHE A 374 18.06 -16.86 -6.70
C PHE A 374 19.39 -17.28 -7.35
N GLU A 375 19.75 -16.72 -8.51
CA GLU A 375 20.90 -17.12 -9.31
C GLU A 375 22.23 -17.03 -8.53
N GLY A 376 22.37 -15.99 -7.68
CA GLY A 376 23.54 -15.85 -6.83
C GLY A 376 24.25 -14.50 -6.99
N ILE A 377 25.58 -14.50 -6.80
CA ILE A 377 26.36 -13.26 -6.81
C ILE A 377 27.49 -13.39 -7.85
N GLU A 378 27.59 -12.39 -8.72
CA GLU A 378 28.72 -12.21 -9.64
C GLU A 378 29.70 -11.18 -9.07
N ILE A 379 30.93 -11.58 -8.78
CA ILE A 379 32.01 -10.70 -8.33
C ILE A 379 32.93 -10.43 -9.54
N TRP A 380 32.92 -9.18 -9.97
CA TRP A 380 33.66 -8.78 -11.18
C TRP A 380 35.07 -8.27 -10.87
N GLU A 381 36.04 -8.64 -11.70
CA GLU A 381 37.42 -8.22 -11.66
C GLU A 381 37.80 -7.42 -12.91
N ASN A 382 38.47 -6.30 -12.73
CA ASN A 382 39.10 -5.57 -13.81
C ASN A 382 40.45 -6.23 -14.12
N LYS A 383 40.57 -6.88 -15.26
CA LYS A 383 41.82 -7.57 -15.70
C LYS A 383 43.04 -6.68 -15.77
N LYS A 384 42.86 -5.38 -16.03
CA LYS A 384 44.01 -4.43 -16.19
C LYS A 384 44.57 -3.98 -14.86
N THR A 385 43.70 -3.78 -13.86
CA THR A 385 44.08 -3.26 -12.55
C THR A 385 44.16 -4.34 -11.47
N GLY A 386 43.55 -5.48 -11.69
CA GLY A 386 43.38 -6.53 -10.69
C GLY A 386 42.36 -6.17 -9.59
N GLU A 387 41.68 -5.06 -9.71
CA GLU A 387 40.68 -4.61 -8.74
C GLU A 387 39.42 -5.49 -8.85
N LYS A 388 38.89 -5.96 -7.70
CA LYS A 388 37.72 -6.83 -7.61
C LYS A 388 36.62 -6.19 -6.80
N GLY A 389 35.38 -6.63 -7.07
CA GLY A 389 34.29 -6.43 -6.15
C GLY A 389 34.47 -7.22 -4.84
N GLU A 390 33.86 -6.78 -3.79
CA GLU A 390 33.89 -7.44 -2.48
C GLU A 390 32.51 -7.77 -1.97
N VAL A 391 32.37 -8.95 -1.31
CA VAL A 391 31.22 -9.31 -0.49
C VAL A 391 31.69 -9.45 0.95
N ILE A 392 31.11 -8.69 1.85
CA ILE A 392 31.48 -8.61 3.28
C ILE A 392 30.29 -9.06 4.11
N ILE A 393 30.51 -10.01 5.02
CA ILE A 393 29.49 -10.47 5.95
C ILE A 393 29.90 -10.06 7.37
N SER A 394 29.04 -9.35 8.06
CA SER A 394 29.26 -8.85 9.44
C SER A 394 28.02 -9.05 10.29
N ASN A 395 28.17 -8.98 11.60
CA ASN A 395 27.09 -9.02 12.59
C ASN A 395 26.07 -10.17 12.37
N ASN A 396 26.57 -11.39 12.08
CA ASN A 396 25.74 -12.56 11.77
C ASN A 396 24.85 -12.42 10.52
N GLY A 397 25.24 -11.58 9.57
CA GLY A 397 24.55 -11.51 8.27
C GLY A 397 24.57 -12.87 7.58
N THR A 398 23.54 -13.15 6.78
CA THR A 398 23.40 -14.44 6.08
C THR A 398 23.08 -14.25 4.59
N MET A 399 23.48 -15.24 3.81
CA MET A 399 23.07 -15.41 2.41
C MET A 399 22.48 -16.81 2.28
N GLU A 400 21.23 -16.90 1.88
CA GLU A 400 20.47 -18.15 1.88
C GLU A 400 19.75 -18.32 0.54
N ASN A 401 19.34 -19.55 0.22
CA ASN A 401 18.53 -19.81 -0.97
C ASN A 401 19.13 -19.19 -2.24
N MET A 402 20.43 -19.37 -2.46
CA MET A 402 21.13 -18.98 -3.69
C MET A 402 21.80 -20.17 -4.35
N VAL A 403 22.04 -20.06 -5.68
CA VAL A 403 22.69 -21.12 -6.44
C VAL A 403 24.20 -21.10 -6.17
N ASN A 404 24.88 -19.98 -6.43
CA ASN A 404 26.35 -19.90 -6.31
C ASN A 404 26.88 -18.46 -6.17
N ILE A 405 28.20 -18.36 -5.99
CA ILE A 405 28.96 -17.13 -6.13
C ILE A 405 30.01 -17.39 -7.21
N VAL A 406 30.06 -16.55 -8.23
CA VAL A 406 30.99 -16.68 -9.36
C VAL A 406 31.89 -15.46 -9.47
N GLU A 407 33.15 -15.67 -9.82
CA GLU A 407 34.08 -14.61 -10.20
C GLU A 407 34.03 -14.41 -11.72
N VAL A 408 33.85 -13.17 -12.16
CA VAL A 408 33.74 -12.78 -13.57
C VAL A 408 34.88 -11.83 -13.91
N GLN A 409 35.60 -12.09 -14.97
CA GLN A 409 36.67 -11.24 -15.44
C GLN A 409 36.21 -10.38 -16.61
N GLN A 410 36.41 -9.07 -16.53
CA GLN A 410 36.09 -8.08 -17.56
C GLN A 410 37.36 -7.49 -18.20
#